data_09e44c77a98ffab9b05140791a05562d
#
_entry.id   09e44c77a98ffab9b05140791a05562d
#
_cell.length_a   1.000
_cell.length_b   1.000
_cell.length_c   1.000
_cell.angle_alpha   90.00
_cell.angle_beta   90.00
_cell.angle_gamma   90.00
#
_symmetry.space_group_name_H-M   'P 1'
#
loop_
_entity.id
_entity.type
_entity.pdbx_description
1 polymer ?
#
loop_
_entity_poly.entity_id
_entity_poly.type
_entity_poly.pdbx_seq_one_letter_code
_entity_poly.pdbx_strand_id
1 'polypeptide(L)'
;MTSMIAAAIVPIVRDALRSEDDALTESRVLDMISTEIKARMPHTIQLEAPPNEPPSEVEMAHEAFPQILKAVQCNLNTMLIGKTTIAEQIAKALNIPFRFTGAVDSPYKLTGFMDARGQVVRTAFRETYENGGLFLFDEVDASSAGAMMAFNAALANGRSDFPDGVIERHK
;
A
#
# COMPACT_ATOMS: atom_id res chain seq x y z
N MET A 1 6.25 -11.12 10.02
CA MET A 1 7.10 -11.80 9.03
C MET A 1 7.76 -13.07 9.60
N THR A 2 8.38 -13.04 10.78
CA THR A 2 9.05 -14.18 11.40
C THR A 2 8.13 -15.40 11.64
N SER A 3 6.86 -15.19 11.99
CA SER A 3 5.90 -16.28 12.30
C SER A 3 5.46 -17.09 11.06
N MET A 4 5.25 -16.42 9.91
CA MET A 4 4.87 -17.12 8.67
C MET A 4 6.03 -17.92 8.07
N ILE A 5 7.23 -17.37 8.12
CA ILE A 5 8.45 -18.06 7.67
C ILE A 5 8.72 -19.26 8.56
N ALA A 6 8.60 -19.10 9.88
CA ALA A 6 8.76 -20.22 10.82
C ALA A 6 7.72 -21.33 10.59
N ALA A 7 6.45 -21.00 10.35
CA ALA A 7 5.40 -21.98 10.06
C ALA A 7 5.62 -22.73 8.74
N ALA A 8 6.29 -22.13 7.77
CA ALA A 8 6.63 -22.77 6.48
C ALA A 8 7.89 -23.65 6.58
N ILE A 9 8.88 -23.26 7.37
CA ILE A 9 10.18 -23.94 7.46
C ILE A 9 10.12 -25.13 8.43
N VAL A 10 9.35 -25.06 9.51
CA VAL A 10 9.27 -26.12 10.54
C VAL A 10 8.86 -27.49 9.98
N PRO A 11 7.86 -27.64 9.07
CA PRO A 11 7.52 -28.93 8.49
C PRO A 11 8.65 -29.50 7.65
N ILE A 12 9.33 -28.66 6.86
CA ILE A 12 10.42 -29.06 5.95
C ILE A 12 11.63 -29.58 6.74
N VAL A 13 12.02 -28.84 7.78
CA VAL A 13 13.10 -29.25 8.68
C VAL A 13 12.74 -30.53 9.44
N ARG A 14 11.50 -30.69 9.86
CA ARG A 14 11.01 -31.90 10.55
C ARG A 14 11.01 -33.13 9.66
N ASP A 15 10.63 -32.99 8.38
CA ASP A 15 10.65 -34.08 7.40
C ASP A 15 12.09 -34.47 7.02
N ALA A 16 12.95 -33.48 6.85
CA ALA A 16 14.38 -33.69 6.59
C ALA A 16 15.12 -34.37 7.76
N LEU A 17 14.74 -34.09 9.00
CA LEU A 17 15.30 -34.73 10.21
C LEU A 17 14.77 -36.15 10.44
N ARG A 18 13.71 -36.58 9.75
CA ARG A 18 13.14 -37.94 9.84
C ARG A 18 13.78 -38.96 8.91
N SER A 19 14.49 -38.53 7.89
CA SER A 19 15.21 -39.41 6.97
C SER A 19 16.58 -39.74 7.56
N GLU A 20 16.70 -40.87 8.24
CA GLU A 20 17.92 -41.31 8.95
C GLU A 20 19.13 -41.65 8.05
N ASP A 21 19.04 -41.61 6.73
CA ASP A 21 20.07 -42.13 5.82
C ASP A 21 20.81 -41.13 4.93
N ASP A 22 20.55 -39.84 5.04
CA ASP A 22 21.23 -38.85 4.19
C ASP A 22 21.70 -37.66 5.03
N ALA A 23 23.01 -37.59 5.26
CA ALA A 23 23.60 -36.45 6.01
C ALA A 23 23.14 -35.13 5.41
N LEU A 24 22.27 -34.43 6.15
CA LEU A 24 21.85 -33.06 5.83
C LEU A 24 23.08 -32.16 5.86
N THR A 25 23.65 -31.92 4.70
CA THR A 25 24.67 -30.90 4.56
C THR A 25 24.00 -29.54 4.64
N GLU A 26 24.67 -28.58 5.27
CA GLU A 26 24.21 -27.18 5.37
C GLU A 26 23.80 -26.64 3.99
N SER A 27 24.50 -27.00 2.93
CA SER A 27 24.19 -26.66 1.55
C SER A 27 22.81 -27.16 1.10
N ARG A 28 22.43 -28.41 1.45
CA ARG A 28 21.14 -28.98 1.06
C ARG A 28 19.96 -28.35 1.79
N VAL A 29 20.16 -28.02 3.07
CA VAL A 29 19.15 -27.26 3.85
C VAL A 29 18.96 -25.85 3.28
N LEU A 30 20.04 -25.17 2.92
CA LEU A 30 20.01 -23.86 2.29
C LEU A 30 19.33 -23.90 0.92
N ASP A 31 19.59 -24.94 0.11
CA ASP A 31 18.93 -25.12 -1.19
C ASP A 31 17.42 -25.40 -1.05
N MET A 32 17.02 -26.23 -0.11
CA MET A 32 15.61 -26.50 0.17
C MET A 32 14.90 -25.24 0.65
N ILE A 33 15.51 -24.49 1.58
CA ILE A 33 14.99 -23.21 2.07
C ILE A 33 14.90 -22.19 0.92
N SER A 34 15.94 -22.07 0.10
CA SER A 34 15.95 -21.11 -1.02
C SER A 34 14.92 -21.46 -2.09
N THR A 35 14.71 -22.74 -2.36
CA THR A 35 13.69 -23.22 -3.32
C THR A 35 12.28 -22.95 -2.81
N GLU A 36 12.01 -23.23 -1.54
CA GLU A 36 10.71 -22.97 -0.94
C GLU A 36 10.42 -21.46 -0.78
N ILE A 37 11.44 -20.67 -0.44
CA ILE A 37 11.33 -19.22 -0.42
C ILE A 37 11.00 -18.70 -1.83
N LYS A 38 11.72 -19.15 -2.87
CA LYS A 38 11.44 -18.76 -4.27
C LYS A 38 10.06 -19.20 -4.75
N ALA A 39 9.58 -20.37 -4.34
CA ALA A 39 8.25 -20.86 -4.71
C ALA A 39 7.11 -20.09 -4.03
N ARG A 40 7.36 -19.50 -2.86
CA ARG A 40 6.38 -18.74 -2.09
C ARG A 40 6.61 -17.22 -2.15
N MET A 41 7.75 -16.77 -2.66
CA MET A 41 7.95 -15.36 -2.93
C MET A 41 7.11 -14.93 -4.14
N PRO A 42 6.44 -13.80 -4.05
CA PRO A 42 5.73 -13.25 -5.20
C PRO A 42 6.74 -13.02 -6.34
N HIS A 43 6.34 -13.46 -7.52
CA HIS A 43 7.14 -13.27 -8.72
C HIS A 43 7.34 -11.79 -9.01
N THR A 44 8.48 -11.44 -9.60
CA THR A 44 8.69 -10.11 -10.18
C THR A 44 7.57 -9.84 -11.18
N ILE A 45 6.79 -8.81 -10.94
CA ILE A 45 5.72 -8.39 -11.85
C ILE A 45 6.31 -7.35 -12.78
N GLN A 46 6.35 -7.68 -14.08
CA GLN A 46 6.64 -6.69 -15.11
C GLN A 46 5.35 -5.95 -15.45
N LEU A 47 5.36 -4.65 -15.24
CA LEU A 47 4.26 -3.80 -15.62
C LEU A 47 4.51 -3.32 -17.05
N GLU A 48 3.51 -3.46 -17.91
CA GLU A 48 3.55 -2.84 -19.24
C GLU A 48 3.65 -1.32 -19.05
N ALA A 49 4.76 -0.76 -19.46
CA ALA A 49 4.98 0.67 -19.43
C ALA A 49 4.23 1.36 -20.57
N PRO A 50 3.82 2.62 -20.40
CA PRO A 50 3.37 3.44 -21.51
C PRO A 50 4.41 3.45 -22.65
N PRO A 51 4.01 3.65 -23.91
CA PRO A 51 4.96 3.74 -25.01
C PRO A 51 6.00 4.82 -24.71
N ASN A 52 7.28 4.44 -24.65
CA ASN A 52 8.47 5.25 -24.36
C ASN A 52 8.98 5.26 -22.89
N GLU A 53 8.44 4.46 -21.98
CA GLU A 53 9.02 4.27 -20.66
C GLU A 53 9.52 2.81 -20.49
N PRO A 54 10.65 2.59 -19.81
CA PRO A 54 11.09 1.23 -19.52
C PRO A 54 10.10 0.55 -18.57
N PRO A 55 9.88 -0.76 -18.71
CA PRO A 55 9.03 -1.50 -17.80
C PRO A 55 9.54 -1.37 -16.36
N SER A 56 8.65 -1.03 -15.44
CA SER A 56 8.99 -0.99 -14.03
C SER A 56 8.91 -2.39 -13.43
N GLU A 57 9.98 -2.82 -12.78
CA GLU A 57 10.02 -4.08 -12.04
C GLU A 57 9.67 -3.82 -10.58
N VAL A 58 8.70 -4.59 -10.06
CA VAL A 58 8.34 -4.57 -8.65
C VAL A 58 8.90 -5.84 -8.01
N GLU A 59 9.98 -5.68 -7.27
CA GLU A 59 10.55 -6.74 -6.47
C GLU A 59 9.69 -6.99 -5.22
N MET A 60 9.43 -8.26 -4.89
CA MET A 60 8.73 -8.70 -3.69
C MET A 60 7.30 -8.14 -3.52
N ALA A 61 6.53 -8.11 -4.58
CA ALA A 61 5.12 -7.74 -4.50
C ALA A 61 4.31 -8.76 -3.69
N HIS A 62 3.41 -8.28 -2.83
CA HIS A 62 2.44 -9.12 -2.14
C HIS A 62 1.54 -9.85 -3.16
N GLU A 63 1.03 -11.05 -2.83
CA GLU A 63 0.14 -11.83 -3.73
C GLU A 63 -1.10 -11.05 -4.21
N ALA A 64 -1.63 -10.16 -3.36
CA ALA A 64 -2.75 -9.28 -3.71
C ALA A 64 -2.36 -8.06 -4.55
N PHE A 65 -1.06 -7.85 -4.83
CA PHE A 65 -0.59 -6.66 -5.56
C PHE A 65 -1.27 -6.46 -6.92
N PRO A 66 -1.40 -7.49 -7.80
CA PRO A 66 -2.03 -7.31 -9.11
C PRO A 66 -3.50 -6.88 -9.01
N GLN A 67 -4.23 -7.41 -8.02
CA GLN A 67 -5.64 -7.07 -7.81
C GLN A 67 -5.81 -5.64 -7.32
N ILE A 68 -4.98 -5.22 -6.35
CA ILE A 68 -5.02 -3.85 -5.81
C ILE A 68 -4.55 -2.85 -6.85
N LEU A 69 -3.48 -3.16 -7.62
CA LEU A 69 -3.02 -2.34 -8.72
C LEU A 69 -4.14 -2.09 -9.73
N LYS A 70 -4.86 -3.14 -10.14
CA LYS A 70 -5.99 -3.02 -11.07
C LYS A 70 -7.13 -2.18 -10.49
N ALA A 71 -7.44 -2.34 -9.21
CA ALA A 71 -8.45 -1.53 -8.54
C ALA A 71 -8.07 -0.04 -8.53
N VAL A 72 -6.81 0.27 -8.23
CA VAL A 72 -6.29 1.65 -8.25
C VAL A 72 -6.31 2.22 -9.67
N GLN A 73 -5.91 1.47 -10.69
CA GLN A 73 -5.98 1.89 -12.10
C GLN A 73 -7.43 2.19 -12.55
N CYS A 74 -8.39 1.48 -11.96
CA CYS A 74 -9.83 1.76 -12.18
C CYS A 74 -10.37 2.90 -11.29
N ASN A 75 -9.51 3.63 -10.61
CA ASN A 75 -9.87 4.71 -9.67
C ASN A 75 -10.85 4.28 -8.57
N LEU A 76 -10.72 3.02 -8.10
CA LEU A 76 -11.52 2.48 -7.02
C LEU A 76 -10.86 2.74 -5.66
N ASN A 77 -11.65 3.22 -4.71
CA ASN A 77 -11.20 3.33 -3.34
C ASN A 77 -11.07 1.91 -2.74
N THR A 78 -9.89 1.59 -2.21
CA THR A 78 -9.57 0.25 -1.73
C THR A 78 -9.29 0.29 -0.23
N MET A 79 -9.94 -0.60 0.53
CA MET A 79 -9.63 -0.80 1.94
C MET A 79 -8.63 -1.96 2.08
N LEU A 80 -7.51 -1.70 2.74
CA LEU A 80 -6.46 -2.69 2.98
C LEU A 80 -6.47 -3.08 4.46
N ILE A 81 -6.36 -4.39 4.73
CA ILE A 81 -6.17 -4.91 6.08
C ILE A 81 -4.76 -5.52 6.11
N GLY A 82 -3.82 -4.84 6.75
CA GLY A 82 -2.45 -5.31 6.83
C GLY A 82 -1.42 -4.19 6.70
N LYS A 83 -0.30 -4.47 6.02
CA LYS A 83 0.83 -3.54 5.95
C LYS A 83 0.70 -2.49 4.85
N THR A 84 1.08 -1.29 5.18
CA THR A 84 1.07 -0.06 4.38
C THR A 84 1.94 -0.10 3.11
N THR A 85 2.97 -0.95 3.10
CA THR A 85 4.03 -1.01 2.07
C THR A 85 3.50 -1.23 0.65
N ILE A 86 2.38 -1.94 0.51
CA ILE A 86 1.79 -2.26 -0.80
C ILE A 86 1.28 -1.00 -1.52
N ALA A 87 0.77 -0.02 -0.78
CA ALA A 87 0.26 1.23 -1.36
C ALA A 87 1.41 2.06 -1.98
N GLU A 88 2.55 2.14 -1.29
CA GLU A 88 3.73 2.82 -1.81
C GLU A 88 4.29 2.11 -3.05
N GLN A 89 4.35 0.77 -3.03
CA GLN A 89 4.78 -0.02 -4.19
C GLN A 89 3.87 0.21 -5.41
N ILE A 90 2.55 0.31 -5.21
CA ILE A 90 1.60 0.59 -6.29
C ILE A 90 1.81 1.99 -6.85
N ALA A 91 1.97 3.00 -6.00
CA ALA A 91 2.22 4.36 -6.46
C ALA A 91 3.52 4.45 -7.28
N LYS A 92 4.57 3.77 -6.83
CA LYS A 92 5.84 3.66 -7.55
C LYS A 92 5.67 2.94 -8.90
N ALA A 93 4.93 1.84 -8.92
CA ALA A 93 4.66 1.07 -10.12
C ALA A 93 3.85 1.85 -11.17
N LEU A 94 2.95 2.72 -10.72
CA LEU A 94 2.16 3.60 -11.58
C LEU A 94 2.85 4.93 -11.91
N ASN A 95 4.04 5.17 -11.35
CA ASN A 95 4.77 6.44 -11.46
C ASN A 95 3.90 7.66 -11.09
N ILE A 96 3.11 7.54 -10.00
CA ILE A 96 2.24 8.60 -9.49
C ILE A 96 2.69 9.07 -8.11
N PRO A 97 2.41 10.32 -7.73
CA PRO A 97 2.73 10.83 -6.41
C PRO A 97 2.06 9.98 -5.31
N PHE A 98 2.84 9.63 -4.28
CA PHE A 98 2.36 8.94 -3.09
C PHE A 98 2.34 9.88 -1.90
N ARG A 99 1.22 9.93 -1.20
CA ARG A 99 1.06 10.67 0.05
C ARG A 99 0.28 9.84 1.05
N PHE A 100 0.55 10.04 2.31
CA PHE A 100 -0.14 9.31 3.37
C PHE A 100 -0.41 10.18 4.59
N THR A 101 -1.34 9.74 5.42
CA THR A 101 -1.54 10.21 6.77
C THR A 101 -1.81 9.01 7.68
N GLY A 102 -1.38 9.09 8.93
CA GLY A 102 -1.79 8.15 9.97
C GLY A 102 -3.15 8.51 10.57
N ALA A 103 -3.40 8.04 11.78
CA ALA A 103 -4.62 8.36 12.53
C ALA A 103 -4.85 9.87 12.66
N VAL A 104 -6.08 10.29 12.45
CA VAL A 104 -6.49 11.69 12.41
C VAL A 104 -7.54 11.97 13.49
N ASP A 105 -7.24 12.88 14.39
CA ASP A 105 -8.10 13.26 15.51
C ASP A 105 -9.08 14.39 15.17
N SER A 106 -8.84 15.12 14.06
CA SER A 106 -9.66 16.27 13.66
C SER A 106 -9.84 16.34 12.14
N PRO A 107 -11.04 16.70 11.63
CA PRO A 107 -11.26 16.90 10.20
C PRO A 107 -10.26 17.86 9.54
N TYR A 108 -9.79 18.86 10.26
CA TYR A 108 -8.83 19.85 9.75
C TYR A 108 -7.47 19.26 9.38
N LYS A 109 -7.11 18.14 9.97
CA LYS A 109 -5.89 17.41 9.56
C LYS A 109 -6.03 16.72 8.19
N LEU A 110 -7.25 16.54 7.72
CA LEU A 110 -7.53 16.07 6.35
C LEU A 110 -7.78 17.25 5.40
N THR A 111 -8.71 18.12 5.74
CA THR A 111 -9.14 19.19 4.83
C THR A 111 -8.21 20.40 4.83
N GLY A 112 -7.36 20.55 5.84
CA GLY A 112 -6.59 21.76 6.06
C GLY A 112 -7.37 22.81 6.87
N PHE A 113 -6.75 23.95 7.09
CA PHE A 113 -7.34 25.08 7.83
C PHE A 113 -6.75 26.40 7.33
N MET A 114 -7.41 27.50 7.69
CA MET A 114 -6.89 28.83 7.45
C MET A 114 -6.11 29.30 8.69
N ASP A 115 -4.89 29.75 8.49
CA ASP A 115 -4.06 30.25 9.57
C ASP A 115 -4.47 31.69 10.01
N ALA A 116 -3.84 32.20 11.06
CA ALA A 116 -4.12 33.56 11.59
C ALA A 116 -3.79 34.69 10.59
N ARG A 117 -3.08 34.39 9.51
CA ARG A 117 -2.74 35.34 8.44
C ARG A 117 -3.68 35.21 7.23
N GLY A 118 -4.70 34.35 7.32
CA GLY A 118 -5.63 34.08 6.24
C GLY A 118 -5.04 33.20 5.13
N GLN A 119 -3.95 32.49 5.41
CA GLN A 119 -3.36 31.54 4.46
C GLN A 119 -3.88 30.13 4.72
N VAL A 120 -4.18 29.42 3.63
CA VAL A 120 -4.63 28.03 3.72
C VAL A 120 -3.44 27.11 3.95
N VAL A 121 -3.49 26.37 5.05
CA VAL A 121 -2.55 25.28 5.32
C VAL A 121 -3.08 24.02 4.64
N ARG A 122 -2.40 23.63 3.58
CA ARG A 122 -2.78 22.46 2.76
C ARG A 122 -2.27 21.16 3.38
N THR A 123 -3.01 20.10 3.18
CA THR A 123 -2.70 18.75 3.71
C THR A 123 -2.36 17.79 2.58
N ALA A 124 -1.76 16.67 2.93
CA ALA A 124 -1.47 15.60 1.98
C ALA A 124 -2.74 15.08 1.27
N PHE A 125 -3.86 14.97 2.01
CA PHE A 125 -5.14 14.61 1.44
C PHE A 125 -5.63 15.64 0.42
N ARG A 126 -5.62 16.93 0.80
CA ARG A 126 -6.02 18.04 -0.09
C ARG A 126 -5.18 18.04 -1.37
N GLU A 127 -3.86 17.92 -1.25
CA GLU A 127 -2.95 17.91 -2.40
C GLU A 127 -3.24 16.77 -3.35
N THR A 128 -3.49 15.56 -2.82
CA THR A 128 -3.82 14.41 -3.66
C THR A 128 -5.20 14.54 -4.28
N TYR A 129 -6.17 15.04 -3.52
CA TYR A 129 -7.54 15.21 -3.98
C TYR A 129 -7.64 16.13 -5.19
N GLU A 130 -6.90 17.24 -5.17
CA GLU A 130 -6.90 18.26 -6.20
C GLU A 130 -5.99 17.92 -7.39
N ASN A 131 -4.79 17.39 -7.12
CA ASN A 131 -3.74 17.24 -8.13
C ASN A 131 -3.52 15.78 -8.60
N GLY A 132 -4.24 14.84 -8.01
CA GLY A 132 -4.07 13.42 -8.29
C GLY A 132 -2.95 12.76 -7.52
N GLY A 133 -2.77 11.46 -7.77
CA GLY A 133 -1.85 10.59 -7.07
C GLY A 133 -2.56 9.56 -6.20
N LEU A 134 -1.79 8.82 -5.42
CA LEU A 134 -2.32 7.84 -4.49
C LEU A 134 -2.21 8.38 -3.06
N PHE A 135 -3.35 8.44 -2.38
CA PHE A 135 -3.42 8.81 -0.97
C PHE A 135 -3.72 7.58 -0.12
N LEU A 136 -2.88 7.34 0.88
CA LEU A 136 -3.10 6.32 1.89
C LEU A 136 -3.56 6.97 3.20
N PHE A 137 -4.73 6.58 3.67
CA PHE A 137 -5.17 6.87 5.02
C PHE A 137 -4.92 5.64 5.89
N ASP A 138 -3.86 5.68 6.68
CA ASP A 138 -3.47 4.61 7.59
C ASP A 138 -4.16 4.77 8.95
N GLU A 139 -4.28 3.68 9.71
CA GLU A 139 -4.89 3.68 11.04
C GLU A 139 -6.28 4.34 11.09
N VAL A 140 -7.09 4.05 10.08
CA VAL A 140 -8.45 4.61 9.93
C VAL A 140 -9.31 4.34 11.17
N ASP A 141 -9.18 3.17 11.76
CA ASP A 141 -9.89 2.72 12.96
C ASP A 141 -9.54 3.51 14.22
N ALA A 142 -8.34 4.09 14.29
CA ALA A 142 -7.90 4.97 15.38
C ALA A 142 -8.29 6.44 15.16
N SER A 143 -8.92 6.77 14.04
CA SER A 143 -9.27 8.14 13.68
C SER A 143 -10.61 8.58 14.30
N SER A 144 -10.78 9.90 14.48
CA SER A 144 -12.03 10.46 15.01
C SER A 144 -13.20 10.28 14.05
N ALA A 145 -14.41 10.11 14.59
CA ALA A 145 -15.63 10.02 13.80
C ALA A 145 -15.83 11.24 12.89
N GLY A 146 -15.49 12.45 13.36
CA GLY A 146 -15.59 13.67 12.56
C GLY A 146 -14.64 13.67 11.35
N ALA A 147 -13.40 13.20 11.53
CA ALA A 147 -12.46 13.04 10.41
C ALA A 147 -12.95 12.01 9.39
N MET A 148 -13.50 10.90 9.88
CA MET A 148 -14.04 9.85 9.02
C MET A 148 -15.27 10.31 8.22
N MET A 149 -16.14 11.12 8.81
CA MET A 149 -17.27 11.73 8.11
C MET A 149 -16.82 12.66 6.99
N ALA A 150 -15.83 13.52 7.25
CA ALA A 150 -15.27 14.43 6.24
C ALA A 150 -14.60 13.65 5.09
N PHE A 151 -13.83 12.63 5.41
CA PHE A 151 -13.19 11.76 4.42
C PHE A 151 -14.22 11.03 3.55
N ASN A 152 -15.21 10.41 4.16
CA ASN A 152 -16.28 9.69 3.44
C ASN A 152 -17.08 10.63 2.53
N ALA A 153 -17.42 11.83 3.01
CA ALA A 153 -18.12 12.83 2.19
C ALA A 153 -17.32 13.23 0.95
N ALA A 154 -16.00 13.43 1.11
CA ALA A 154 -15.11 13.76 0.01
C ALA A 154 -15.03 12.63 -1.04
N LEU A 155 -14.93 11.36 -0.58
CA LEU A 155 -14.87 10.22 -1.49
C LEU A 155 -16.17 9.96 -2.23
N ALA A 156 -17.31 10.12 -1.56
CA ALA A 156 -18.62 9.80 -2.12
C ALA A 156 -19.10 10.80 -3.19
N ASN A 157 -18.78 12.08 -3.03
CA ASN A 157 -19.39 13.14 -3.84
C ASN A 157 -18.51 13.62 -5.00
N GLY A 158 -17.27 13.17 -5.11
CA GLY A 158 -16.32 13.65 -6.13
C GLY A 158 -15.96 15.14 -6.01
N ARG A 159 -16.47 15.82 -5.01
CA ARG A 159 -16.17 17.21 -4.63
C ARG A 159 -16.26 17.35 -3.12
N SER A 160 -15.48 18.24 -2.55
CA SER A 160 -15.46 18.47 -1.10
C SER A 160 -15.18 19.93 -0.78
N ASP A 161 -15.69 20.36 0.38
CA ASP A 161 -15.42 21.69 0.94
C ASP A 161 -14.06 21.70 1.61
N PHE A 162 -13.22 22.64 1.21
CA PHE A 162 -11.94 22.96 1.80
C PHE A 162 -11.95 24.40 2.29
N PRO A 163 -10.98 24.84 3.13
CA PRO A 163 -10.99 26.18 3.70
C PRO A 163 -11.03 27.33 2.69
N ASP A 164 -10.59 27.09 1.46
CA ASP A 164 -10.55 28.04 0.35
C ASP A 164 -11.65 27.81 -0.71
N GLY A 165 -12.59 26.91 -0.44
CA GLY A 165 -13.74 26.66 -1.32
C GLY A 165 -13.97 25.20 -1.67
N VAL A 166 -14.93 24.97 -2.55
CA VAL A 166 -15.27 23.66 -3.07
C VAL A 166 -14.25 23.23 -4.13
N ILE A 167 -13.68 22.04 -3.94
CA ILE A 167 -12.71 21.46 -4.87
C ILE A 167 -13.27 20.17 -5.45
N GLU A 168 -13.15 20.00 -6.74
CA GLU A 168 -13.46 18.76 -7.44
C GLU A 168 -12.29 17.77 -7.33
N ARG A 169 -12.63 16.49 -7.18
CA ARG A 169 -11.64 15.42 -7.15
C ARG A 169 -10.99 15.26 -8.51
N HIS A 170 -9.68 15.17 -8.55
CA HIS A 170 -8.92 14.78 -9.74
C HIS A 170 -9.44 13.45 -10.30
N LYS A 171 -9.57 13.36 -11.62
CA LYS A 171 -10.09 12.17 -12.33
C LYS A 171 -9.00 11.15 -12.60
#